data_835c55f353cd9c82c18b620df5d74c72
#
_entry.id   835c55f353cd9c82c18b620df5d74c72
#
_cell.length_a   1.000
_cell.length_b   1.000
_cell.length_c   1.000
_cell.angle_alpha   90.00
_cell.angle_beta   90.00
_cell.angle_gamma   90.00
#
_symmetry.space_group_name_H-M   'P 1'
#
loop_
_entity.id
_entity.type
_entity.pdbx_description
1 polymer ?
#
loop_
_entity_poly.entity_id
_entity_poly.type
_entity_poly.pdbx_seq_one_letter_code
_entity_poly.pdbx_strand_id
1 'polypeptide(L)'
;MAEWIEELDEFFKRQREASLLDEEIKESLAPIAEEFHTSVVRPAFRELKQGLEELGKRVECTHSAGAAMDSIRVFGEGDAEEITYTITAEVSDRGITVLQHSRFTSKRDWKQYNFQSSLKPPTGLMSGSEIKGLKKGYIIERFLEAYKEAIGYVK
;
A
#
# COMPACT_ATOMS: atom_id res chain seq x y z
N MET A 1 -20.33 34.15 -35.08
CA MET A 1 -19.76 32.89 -34.64
C MET A 1 -20.86 32.01 -34.05
N ALA A 2 -20.86 30.73 -34.33
CA ALA A 2 -21.90 29.86 -33.82
C ALA A 2 -21.81 29.73 -32.30
N GLU A 3 -22.95 29.80 -31.60
CA GLU A 3 -23.03 29.71 -30.13
C GLU A 3 -22.42 28.42 -29.59
N TRP A 4 -22.55 27.30 -30.32
CA TRP A 4 -22.02 26.02 -29.88
C TRP A 4 -20.49 26.00 -29.81
N ILE A 5 -19.80 26.80 -30.62
CA ILE A 5 -18.34 26.90 -30.57
C ILE A 5 -17.91 27.58 -29.27
N GLU A 6 -18.62 28.60 -28.85
CA GLU A 6 -18.37 29.28 -27.58
C GLU A 6 -18.63 28.37 -26.39
N GLU A 7 -19.71 27.57 -26.43
CA GLU A 7 -20.01 26.59 -25.40
C GLU A 7 -18.92 25.55 -25.27
N LEU A 8 -18.41 25.01 -26.40
CA LEU A 8 -17.35 24.02 -26.38
C LEU A 8 -16.03 24.59 -25.87
N ASP A 9 -15.71 25.83 -26.27
CA ASP A 9 -14.50 26.50 -25.81
C ASP A 9 -14.52 26.66 -24.29
N GLU A 10 -15.65 27.08 -23.74
CA GLU A 10 -15.83 27.24 -22.31
C GLU A 10 -15.78 25.89 -21.56
N PHE A 11 -16.39 24.87 -22.15
CA PHE A 11 -16.33 23.50 -21.63
C PHE A 11 -14.89 22.99 -21.55
N PHE A 12 -14.12 23.17 -22.62
CA PHE A 12 -12.72 22.74 -22.63
C PHE A 12 -11.86 23.52 -21.64
N LYS A 13 -12.13 24.79 -21.42
CA LYS A 13 -11.45 25.59 -20.42
C LYS A 13 -11.70 25.06 -19.01
N ARG A 14 -12.95 24.71 -18.69
CA ARG A 14 -13.34 24.13 -17.41
C ARG A 14 -12.68 22.77 -17.20
N GLN A 15 -12.60 21.95 -18.24
CA GLN A 15 -11.94 20.66 -18.19
C GLN A 15 -10.45 20.81 -17.87
N ARG A 16 -9.78 21.75 -18.48
CA ARG A 16 -8.35 22.03 -18.21
C ARG A 16 -8.13 22.52 -16.78
N GLU A 17 -8.99 23.42 -16.30
CA GLU A 17 -8.92 23.93 -14.93
C GLU A 17 -9.14 22.80 -13.91
N ALA A 18 -10.12 21.92 -14.15
CA ALA A 18 -10.38 20.78 -13.29
C ALA A 18 -9.19 19.83 -13.25
N SER A 19 -8.56 19.54 -14.41
CA SER A 19 -7.37 18.68 -14.47
C SER A 19 -6.19 19.27 -13.72
N LEU A 20 -5.99 20.60 -13.79
CA LEU A 20 -4.94 21.30 -13.06
C LEU A 20 -5.17 21.23 -11.56
N LEU A 21 -6.42 21.38 -11.11
CA LEU A 21 -6.79 21.24 -9.70
C LEU A 21 -6.54 19.82 -9.19
N ASP A 22 -6.90 18.80 -9.98
CA ASP A 22 -6.67 17.41 -9.63
C ASP A 22 -5.18 17.11 -9.48
N GLU A 23 -4.35 17.65 -10.39
CA GLU A 23 -2.90 17.50 -10.30
C GLU A 23 -2.33 18.20 -9.07
N GLU A 24 -2.80 19.39 -8.73
CA GLU A 24 -2.38 20.11 -7.53
C GLU A 24 -2.72 19.33 -6.27
N ILE A 25 -3.90 18.73 -6.20
CA ILE A 25 -4.32 17.89 -5.07
C ILE A 25 -3.40 16.68 -4.96
N LYS A 26 -3.13 15.99 -6.06
CA LYS A 26 -2.22 14.84 -6.07
C LYS A 26 -0.82 15.24 -5.62
N GLU A 27 -0.29 16.37 -6.10
CA GLU A 27 1.02 16.88 -5.71
C GLU A 27 1.08 17.18 -4.21
N SER A 28 -0.01 17.67 -3.60
CA SER A 28 -0.05 17.96 -2.19
C SER A 28 -0.14 16.69 -1.34
N LEU A 29 -0.71 15.60 -1.87
CA LEU A 29 -0.88 14.33 -1.17
C LEU A 29 0.33 13.41 -1.31
N ALA A 30 1.09 13.53 -2.41
CA ALA A 30 2.24 12.66 -2.65
C ALA A 30 3.29 12.69 -1.54
N PRO A 31 3.68 13.86 -0.98
CA PRO A 31 4.61 13.88 0.14
C PRO A 31 4.06 13.21 1.40
N ILE A 32 2.75 13.29 1.62
CA ILE A 32 2.09 12.65 2.78
C ILE A 32 2.17 11.13 2.64
N ALA A 33 1.91 10.59 1.45
CA ALA A 33 2.02 9.16 1.17
C ALA A 33 3.48 8.68 1.33
N GLU A 34 4.43 9.44 0.84
CA GLU A 34 5.86 9.14 0.96
C GLU A 34 6.30 9.14 2.43
N GLU A 35 5.88 10.15 3.19
CA GLU A 35 6.19 10.23 4.62
C GLU A 35 5.57 9.06 5.40
N PHE A 36 4.34 8.66 5.05
CA PHE A 36 3.70 7.48 5.64
C PHE A 36 4.57 6.25 5.47
N HIS A 37 5.08 5.99 4.27
CA HIS A 37 5.98 4.86 4.02
C HIS A 37 7.29 4.99 4.79
N THR A 38 7.90 6.17 4.78
CA THR A 38 9.19 6.40 5.42
C THR A 38 9.11 6.36 6.94
N SER A 39 8.05 6.92 7.52
CA SER A 39 7.94 7.12 8.97
C SER A 39 7.10 6.08 9.69
N VAL A 40 6.26 5.36 8.99
CA VAL A 40 5.34 4.37 9.59
C VAL A 40 5.59 2.95 9.07
N VAL A 41 5.50 2.75 7.75
CA VAL A 41 5.58 1.41 7.15
C VAL A 41 6.99 0.83 7.27
N ARG A 42 8.01 1.56 6.86
CA ARG A 42 9.40 1.09 6.92
C ARG A 42 9.88 0.80 8.33
N PRO A 43 9.63 1.67 9.32
CA PRO A 43 9.95 1.34 10.71
C PRO A 43 9.22 0.11 11.22
N ALA A 44 7.93 -0.07 10.85
CA ALA A 44 7.16 -1.26 11.20
C ALA A 44 7.80 -2.52 10.62
N PHE A 45 8.18 -2.48 9.34
CA PHE A 45 8.81 -3.62 8.67
C PHE A 45 10.20 -3.93 9.23
N ARG A 46 10.97 -2.92 9.62
CA ARG A 46 12.27 -3.13 10.28
C ARG A 46 12.10 -3.81 11.64
N GLU A 47 11.12 -3.41 12.40
CA GLU A 47 10.81 -4.02 13.70
C GLU A 47 10.36 -5.46 13.53
N LEU A 48 9.50 -5.73 12.54
CA LEU A 48 9.06 -7.08 12.19
C LEU A 48 10.24 -7.93 11.73
N LYS A 49 11.11 -7.40 10.89
CA LYS A 49 12.32 -8.09 10.42
C LYS A 49 13.20 -8.49 11.59
N GLN A 50 13.47 -7.55 12.49
CA GLN A 50 14.31 -7.82 13.66
C GLN A 50 13.70 -8.92 14.53
N GLY A 51 12.41 -8.82 14.85
CA GLY A 51 11.73 -9.82 15.68
C GLY A 51 11.67 -11.20 15.04
N LEU A 52 11.37 -11.26 13.75
CA LEU A 52 11.31 -12.53 13.03
C LEU A 52 12.69 -13.18 12.87
N GLU A 53 13.74 -12.39 12.66
CA GLU A 53 15.11 -12.89 12.60
C GLU A 53 15.55 -13.45 13.96
N GLU A 54 15.16 -12.82 15.06
CA GLU A 54 15.40 -13.35 16.42
C GLU A 54 14.71 -14.70 16.63
N LEU A 55 13.59 -14.93 15.95
CA LEU A 55 12.86 -16.19 16.00
C LEU A 55 13.36 -17.22 14.95
N GLY A 56 14.46 -16.92 14.27
CA GLY A 56 15.09 -17.85 13.34
C GLY A 56 14.59 -17.77 11.89
N LYS A 57 13.79 -16.78 11.55
CA LYS A 57 13.31 -16.59 10.18
C LYS A 57 14.28 -15.71 9.38
N ARG A 58 14.36 -15.94 8.06
CA ARG A 58 15.06 -15.03 7.14
C ARG A 58 14.03 -14.05 6.59
N VAL A 59 14.36 -12.77 6.59
CA VAL A 59 13.43 -11.72 6.19
C VAL A 59 14.12 -10.74 5.25
N GLU A 60 13.44 -10.37 4.18
CA GLU A 60 13.90 -9.35 3.24
C GLU A 60 12.87 -8.24 3.15
N CYS A 61 13.32 -6.99 3.30
CA CYS A 61 12.48 -5.82 3.11
C CYS A 61 12.93 -5.07 1.86
N THR A 62 11.98 -4.72 1.00
CA THR A 62 12.25 -3.94 -0.20
C THR A 62 11.30 -2.76 -0.29
N HIS A 63 11.75 -1.71 -0.95
CA HIS A 63 10.88 -0.57 -1.26
C HIS A 63 11.18 -0.09 -2.67
N SER A 64 10.16 0.46 -3.32
CA SER A 64 10.30 0.98 -4.66
C SER A 64 10.68 2.45 -4.61
N ALA A 65 11.77 2.82 -5.29
CA ALA A 65 12.20 4.20 -5.40
C ALA A 65 11.18 4.99 -6.22
N GLY A 66 10.70 6.11 -5.66
CA GLY A 66 9.72 6.97 -6.32
C GLY A 66 8.28 6.49 -6.29
N ALA A 67 8.02 5.29 -5.78
CA ALA A 67 6.66 4.78 -5.56
C ALA A 67 6.43 4.55 -4.08
N ALA A 68 5.20 4.84 -3.63
CA ALA A 68 4.82 4.60 -2.25
C ALA A 68 4.45 3.12 -2.07
N MET A 69 5.46 2.26 -2.10
CA MET A 69 5.33 0.81 -1.98
C MET A 69 6.47 0.23 -1.15
N ASP A 70 6.13 -0.55 -0.15
CA ASP A 70 7.08 -1.30 0.68
C ASP A 70 6.62 -2.75 0.78
N SER A 71 7.57 -3.68 0.73
CA SER A 71 7.30 -5.12 0.85
C SER A 71 8.18 -5.74 1.91
N ILE A 72 7.62 -6.72 2.62
CA ILE A 72 8.35 -7.59 3.52
C ILE A 72 8.13 -9.04 3.09
N ARG A 73 9.20 -9.79 2.95
CA ARG A 73 9.18 -11.18 2.53
C ARG A 73 9.79 -12.04 3.63
N VAL A 74 9.06 -13.06 4.05
CA VAL A 74 9.50 -13.97 5.11
C VAL A 74 9.73 -15.35 4.51
N PHE A 75 10.88 -15.95 4.84
CA PHE A 75 11.28 -17.27 4.36
C PHE A 75 11.29 -18.26 5.52
N GLY A 76 10.74 -19.44 5.27
CA GLY A 76 10.79 -20.55 6.21
C GLY A 76 12.01 -21.45 6.00
N GLU A 77 11.91 -22.68 6.47
CA GLU A 77 12.95 -23.67 6.30
C GLU A 77 13.19 -23.99 4.81
N GLY A 78 14.47 -24.16 4.43
CA GLY A 78 14.84 -24.50 3.07
C GLY A 78 14.64 -23.36 2.06
N ASP A 79 14.66 -22.12 2.53
CA ASP A 79 14.48 -20.91 1.72
C ASP A 79 13.12 -20.82 1.01
N ALA A 80 12.12 -21.57 1.48
CA ALA A 80 10.77 -21.47 0.95
C ALA A 80 10.10 -20.19 1.44
N GLU A 81 9.58 -19.40 0.51
CA GLU A 81 8.84 -18.16 0.82
C GLU A 81 7.55 -18.49 1.55
N GLU A 82 7.39 -17.98 2.77
CA GLU A 82 6.17 -18.15 3.54
C GLU A 82 5.13 -17.09 3.16
N ILE A 83 5.56 -15.84 2.99
CA ILE A 83 4.68 -14.75 2.61
C ILE A 83 5.49 -13.62 1.99
N THR A 84 4.88 -12.93 1.04
CA THR A 84 5.28 -11.58 0.62
C THR A 84 4.11 -10.66 0.92
N TYR A 85 4.33 -9.70 1.79
CA TYR A 85 3.31 -8.73 2.21
C TYR A 85 3.73 -7.34 1.74
N THR A 86 2.84 -6.67 1.02
CA THR A 86 3.13 -5.38 0.41
C THR A 86 2.09 -4.35 0.83
N ILE A 87 2.54 -3.16 1.18
CA ILE A 87 1.67 -2.01 1.40
C ILE A 87 1.95 -0.99 0.30
N THR A 88 0.90 -0.52 -0.33
CA THR A 88 0.94 0.47 -1.40
C THR A 88 0.00 1.62 -1.07
N ALA A 89 0.49 2.85 -1.17
CA ALA A 89 -0.34 4.04 -1.04
C ALA A 89 -0.51 4.68 -2.41
N GLU A 90 -1.75 4.68 -2.91
CA GLU A 90 -2.08 5.26 -4.21
C GLU A 90 -2.72 6.63 -4.01
N VAL A 91 -2.13 7.65 -4.61
CA VAL A 91 -2.61 9.04 -4.53
C VAL A 91 -3.59 9.30 -5.66
N SER A 92 -4.75 9.87 -5.31
CA SER A 92 -5.75 10.31 -6.28
C SER A 92 -6.21 11.71 -5.92
N ASP A 93 -7.06 12.29 -6.76
CA ASP A 93 -7.69 13.59 -6.50
C ASP A 93 -8.63 13.59 -5.29
N ARG A 94 -9.04 12.40 -4.83
CA ARG A 94 -9.95 12.23 -3.69
C ARG A 94 -9.25 11.96 -2.38
N GLY A 95 -7.99 11.57 -2.42
CA GLY A 95 -7.23 11.22 -1.23
C GLY A 95 -6.18 10.16 -1.52
N ILE A 96 -5.82 9.41 -0.48
CA ILE A 96 -4.83 8.35 -0.56
C ILE A 96 -5.52 7.02 -0.25
N THR A 97 -5.40 6.06 -1.17
CA THR A 97 -5.89 4.70 -0.95
C THR A 97 -4.72 3.84 -0.53
N VAL A 98 -4.80 3.24 0.66
CA VAL A 98 -3.76 2.35 1.16
C VAL A 98 -4.24 0.91 1.00
N LEU A 99 -3.49 0.14 0.21
CA LEU A 99 -3.80 -1.25 -0.08
C LEU A 99 -2.77 -2.16 0.56
N GLN A 100 -3.21 -3.31 1.04
CA GLN A 100 -2.34 -4.38 1.49
C GLN A 100 -2.50 -5.59 0.57
N HIS A 101 -1.40 -6.22 0.22
CA HIS A 101 -1.37 -7.38 -0.65
C HIS A 101 -0.54 -8.48 -0.01
N SER A 102 -1.12 -9.68 0.08
CA SER A 102 -0.45 -10.87 0.60
C SER A 102 -0.31 -11.90 -0.51
N ARG A 103 0.87 -12.46 -0.65
CA ARG A 103 1.15 -13.52 -1.63
C ARG A 103 1.86 -14.66 -0.92
N PHE A 104 1.37 -15.88 -1.11
CA PHE A 104 2.00 -17.08 -0.57
C PHE A 104 1.61 -18.29 -1.42
N THR A 105 2.44 -19.34 -1.33
CA THR A 105 2.18 -20.60 -2.03
C THR A 105 1.78 -21.66 -1.01
N SER A 106 0.62 -22.29 -1.23
CA SER A 106 0.15 -23.37 -0.37
C SER A 106 0.94 -24.66 -0.64
N LYS A 107 1.40 -25.32 0.42
CA LYS A 107 2.07 -26.63 0.31
C LYS A 107 1.10 -27.77 0.01
N ARG A 108 -0.20 -27.55 0.20
CA ARG A 108 -1.22 -28.58 -0.05
C ARG A 108 -1.45 -28.81 -1.53
N ASP A 109 -1.55 -27.74 -2.30
CA ASP A 109 -1.91 -27.80 -3.72
C ASP A 109 -0.89 -27.14 -4.64
N TRP A 110 0.17 -26.54 -4.05
CA TRP A 110 1.22 -25.80 -4.76
C TRP A 110 0.71 -24.63 -5.59
N LYS A 111 -0.49 -24.13 -5.23
CA LYS A 111 -1.06 -22.94 -5.86
C LYS A 111 -0.61 -21.70 -5.14
N GLN A 112 -0.42 -20.63 -5.90
CA GLN A 112 -0.14 -19.32 -5.37
C GLN A 112 -1.44 -18.62 -5.04
N TYR A 113 -1.54 -18.10 -3.83
CA TYR A 113 -2.68 -17.33 -3.37
C TYR A 113 -2.29 -15.87 -3.25
N ASN A 114 -3.17 -15.00 -3.72
CA ASN A 114 -2.99 -13.56 -3.66
C ASN A 114 -4.24 -12.94 -3.05
N PHE A 115 -4.06 -12.17 -1.97
CA PHE A 115 -5.15 -11.45 -1.33
C PHE A 115 -4.82 -9.97 -1.34
N GLN A 116 -5.75 -9.17 -1.81
CA GLN A 116 -5.61 -7.72 -1.82
C GLN A 116 -6.84 -7.12 -1.16
N SER A 117 -6.61 -6.20 -0.24
CA SER A 117 -7.68 -5.48 0.43
C SER A 117 -7.22 -4.10 0.82
N SER A 118 -8.19 -3.23 1.12
CA SER A 118 -7.89 -1.92 1.67
C SER A 118 -7.43 -2.05 3.11
N LEU A 119 -6.42 -1.28 3.47
CA LEU A 119 -5.92 -1.26 4.85
C LEU A 119 -7.02 -0.78 5.81
N LYS A 120 -7.85 0.14 5.35
CA LYS A 120 -9.01 0.64 6.09
C LYS A 120 -10.29 0.41 5.28
N PRO A 121 -11.07 -0.64 5.59
CA PRO A 121 -12.35 -0.89 4.90
C PRO A 121 -13.36 0.24 5.17
N PRO A 122 -14.36 0.43 4.27
CA PRO A 122 -14.62 -0.37 3.08
C PRO A 122 -13.88 0.08 1.82
N THR A 123 -13.46 1.33 1.72
CA THR A 123 -12.89 1.88 0.48
C THR A 123 -11.37 2.01 0.51
N GLY A 124 -10.78 2.07 1.69
CA GLY A 124 -9.35 2.34 1.86
C GLY A 124 -8.94 3.77 1.58
N LEU A 125 -9.88 4.61 1.13
CA LEU A 125 -9.60 6.02 0.84
C LEU A 125 -9.46 6.81 2.13
N MET A 126 -8.35 7.50 2.28
CA MET A 126 -8.04 8.27 3.48
C MET A 126 -7.64 9.69 3.13
N SER A 127 -8.00 10.62 4.01
CA SER A 127 -7.49 11.99 3.94
C SER A 127 -6.05 12.03 4.45
N GLY A 128 -5.34 13.13 4.18
CA GLY A 128 -3.98 13.32 4.70
C GLY A 128 -3.91 13.24 6.22
N SER A 129 -4.90 13.78 6.94
CA SER A 129 -4.93 13.73 8.40
C SER A 129 -5.20 12.32 8.93
N GLU A 130 -6.01 11.52 8.25
CA GLU A 130 -6.23 10.12 8.62
C GLU A 130 -4.96 9.29 8.46
N ILE A 131 -4.22 9.51 7.37
CA ILE A 131 -2.93 8.86 7.12
C ILE A 131 -1.92 9.21 8.24
N LYS A 132 -1.85 10.48 8.61
CA LYS A 132 -0.95 10.93 9.68
C LYS A 132 -1.30 10.34 11.04
N GLY A 133 -2.53 9.90 11.22
CA GLY A 133 -2.99 9.23 12.42
C GLY A 133 -2.64 7.75 12.50
N LEU A 134 -2.20 7.14 11.40
CA LEU A 134 -1.80 5.73 11.40
C LEU A 134 -0.46 5.54 12.10
N LYS A 135 -0.40 4.56 12.98
CA LYS A 135 0.78 4.25 13.78
C LYS A 135 1.45 2.96 13.31
N LYS A 136 2.72 2.85 13.61
CA LYS A 136 3.53 1.68 13.32
C LYS A 136 2.88 0.38 13.85
N GLY A 137 2.32 0.41 15.06
CA GLY A 137 1.65 -0.73 15.67
C GLY A 137 0.48 -1.26 14.84
N TYR A 138 -0.26 -0.39 14.17
CA TYR A 138 -1.37 -0.79 13.30
C TYR A 138 -0.87 -1.61 12.11
N ILE A 139 0.23 -1.19 11.51
CA ILE A 139 0.86 -1.91 10.38
C ILE A 139 1.34 -3.28 10.85
N ILE A 140 1.98 -3.34 12.01
CA ILE A 140 2.47 -4.60 12.60
C ILE A 140 1.29 -5.57 12.81
N GLU A 141 0.19 -5.10 13.38
CA GLU A 141 -1.01 -5.92 13.59
C GLU A 141 -1.59 -6.46 12.27
N ARG A 142 -1.66 -5.62 11.25
CA ARG A 142 -2.15 -6.04 9.94
C ARG A 142 -1.26 -7.10 9.31
N PHE A 143 0.05 -6.93 9.41
CA PHE A 143 1.00 -7.94 8.94
C PHE A 143 0.83 -9.25 9.70
N LEU A 144 0.73 -9.20 11.03
CA LEU A 144 0.60 -10.41 11.84
C LEU A 144 -0.65 -11.20 11.50
N GLU A 145 -1.77 -10.53 11.24
CA GLU A 145 -2.99 -11.19 10.78
C GLU A 145 -2.79 -11.90 9.45
N ALA A 146 -2.17 -11.20 8.48
CA ALA A 146 -1.88 -11.76 7.17
C ALA A 146 -0.91 -12.94 7.25
N TYR A 147 0.13 -12.84 8.07
CA TYR A 147 1.13 -13.88 8.26
C TYR A 147 0.53 -15.14 8.88
N LYS A 148 -0.28 -14.98 9.93
CA LYS A 148 -0.95 -16.11 10.57
C LYS A 148 -1.91 -16.82 9.62
N GLU A 149 -2.62 -16.05 8.80
CA GLU A 149 -3.50 -16.61 7.78
C GLU A 149 -2.72 -17.39 6.75
N ALA A 150 -1.61 -16.82 6.24
CA ALA A 150 -0.75 -17.48 5.27
C ALA A 150 -0.18 -18.80 5.83
N ILE A 151 0.30 -18.81 7.06
CA ILE A 151 0.80 -20.01 7.72
C ILE A 151 -0.29 -21.08 7.87
N GLY A 152 -1.52 -20.66 8.15
CA GLY A 152 -2.68 -21.56 8.20
C GLY A 152 -2.94 -22.27 6.87
N TYR A 153 -2.74 -21.59 5.75
CA TYR A 153 -2.86 -22.18 4.41
C TYR A 153 -1.66 -23.06 4.03
N VAL A 154 -0.48 -22.73 4.54
CA VAL A 154 0.76 -23.45 4.18
C VAL A 154 0.88 -24.79 4.93
N LYS A 155 0.26 -24.89 6.07
CA LYS A 155 0.18 -26.15 6.81
C LYS A 155 -0.85 -27.09 6.16
#